data_1a55f06c2fe4440c426c0f2375f84894
#
_entry.id   1a55f06c2fe4440c426c0f2375f84894
#
_cell.length_a   1.000
_cell.length_b   1.000
_cell.length_c   1.000
_cell.angle_alpha   90.00
_cell.angle_beta   90.00
_cell.angle_gamma   90.00
#
_symmetry.space_group_name_H-M   'P 1'
#
loop_
_entity.id
_entity.type
_entity.pdbx_description
1 polymer ?
#
loop_
_entity_poly.entity_id
_entity_poly.type
_entity_poly.pdbx_seq_one_letter_code
_entity_poly.pdbx_strand_id
1 'polypeptide(L)'
;RFSRKRDDRAFPVASIAYCLEEAAVESAEEIDIIVFHEKPAMVFDRIVQSVTQGSLLKATGRLKALAPEWGLNRSGSRLMVEETVRQLLPEFNGEMLYSPHHVSHAASAFFPSPFCDAAILTIDGVGEWVTATIGHGKGSDLSILRELKFPNSIGLFYKEFAQYIGFSGNSGENRMMALAATGQPSYYDRLRNEVIRILEDGSVEINEDYLRVTSSSQIATRKLVNLLGRGPRDPNNPVRNFDRDLAASVQRLVEDAVLAMARFAWSLTGSKNLCLAGGVALNCVANGELRREGDFRELWVQPASGV
;
A
#
# COMPACT_ATOMS: atom_id res chain seq x y z
N ARG A 1 8.90 15.71 -7.70
CA ARG A 1 9.71 16.91 -7.89
C ARG A 1 9.72 17.36 -9.37
N PHE A 2 10.08 16.49 -10.30
CA PHE A 2 10.33 16.84 -11.70
C PHE A 2 9.06 17.10 -12.50
N SER A 3 8.11 16.19 -12.52
CA SER A 3 6.85 16.34 -13.27
C SER A 3 5.85 17.26 -12.59
N ARG A 4 5.96 17.45 -11.26
CA ARG A 4 4.99 18.14 -10.40
C ARG A 4 3.57 17.57 -10.50
N LYS A 5 3.44 16.35 -11.03
CA LYS A 5 2.21 15.60 -11.04
C LYS A 5 2.18 14.67 -9.83
N ARG A 6 1.08 14.66 -9.10
CA ARG A 6 0.87 13.70 -8.03
C ARG A 6 0.59 12.33 -8.64
N ASP A 7 1.18 11.28 -8.08
CA ASP A 7 1.06 9.89 -8.53
C ASP A 7 1.29 9.76 -10.05
N ASP A 8 2.38 10.36 -10.52
CA ASP A 8 2.79 10.28 -11.92
C ASP A 8 3.24 8.85 -12.23
N ARG A 9 2.47 8.16 -13.06
CA ARG A 9 2.73 6.78 -13.46
C ARG A 9 3.70 6.66 -14.64
N ALA A 10 4.23 7.79 -15.13
CA ALA A 10 5.23 7.76 -16.18
C ALA A 10 6.55 7.18 -15.66
N PHE A 11 7.28 6.50 -16.53
CA PHE A 11 8.62 6.02 -16.18
C PHE A 11 9.48 7.20 -15.70
N PRO A 12 10.26 7.07 -14.60
CA PRO A 12 10.86 8.22 -13.90
C PRO A 12 12.18 8.71 -14.55
N VAL A 13 12.16 8.99 -15.85
CA VAL A 13 13.35 9.38 -16.65
C VAL A 13 14.11 10.53 -16.01
N ALA A 14 13.41 11.61 -15.64
CA ALA A 14 14.04 12.78 -15.05
C ALA A 14 14.65 12.51 -13.65
N SER A 15 14.07 11.57 -12.89
CA SER A 15 14.62 11.16 -11.59
C SER A 15 15.87 10.30 -11.78
N ILE A 16 15.87 9.41 -12.77
CA ILE A 16 17.02 8.57 -13.12
C ILE A 16 18.18 9.48 -13.57
N ALA A 17 17.92 10.40 -14.52
CA ALA A 17 18.94 11.34 -14.99
C ALA A 17 19.55 12.15 -13.83
N TYR A 18 18.71 12.67 -12.93
CA TYR A 18 19.18 13.40 -11.76
C TYR A 18 20.06 12.52 -10.83
N CYS A 19 19.68 11.27 -10.59
CA CYS A 19 20.47 10.38 -9.74
C CYS A 19 21.83 10.04 -10.37
N LEU A 20 21.88 9.85 -11.69
CA LEU A 20 23.14 9.59 -12.40
C LEU A 20 24.06 10.81 -12.37
N GLU A 21 23.51 12.02 -12.57
CA GLU A 21 24.24 13.28 -12.45
C GLU A 21 24.82 13.48 -11.03
N GLU A 22 24.01 13.28 -9.98
CA GLU A 22 24.47 13.40 -8.59
C GLU A 22 25.53 12.35 -8.22
N ALA A 23 25.47 11.18 -8.83
CA ALA A 23 26.45 10.11 -8.64
C ALA A 23 27.69 10.26 -9.51
N ALA A 24 27.76 11.31 -10.36
CA ALA A 24 28.82 11.54 -11.34
C ALA A 24 29.05 10.34 -12.29
N VAL A 25 27.97 9.62 -12.63
CA VAL A 25 28.00 8.53 -13.63
C VAL A 25 27.92 9.15 -15.02
N GLU A 26 28.99 9.00 -15.80
CA GLU A 26 29.12 9.61 -17.14
C GLU A 26 28.55 8.72 -18.24
N SER A 27 28.57 7.39 -18.05
CA SER A 27 28.06 6.42 -19.01
C SER A 27 27.22 5.35 -18.31
N ALA A 28 26.18 4.87 -18.98
CA ALA A 28 25.38 3.74 -18.51
C ALA A 28 26.19 2.42 -18.44
N GLU A 29 27.34 2.34 -19.09
CA GLU A 29 28.27 1.21 -18.96
C GLU A 29 28.85 1.05 -17.55
N GLU A 30 28.88 2.15 -16.77
CA GLU A 30 29.38 2.16 -15.38
C GLU A 30 28.36 1.54 -14.38
N ILE A 31 27.13 1.25 -14.85
CA ILE A 31 26.08 0.68 -14.01
C ILE A 31 26.16 -0.83 -14.08
N ASP A 32 26.53 -1.48 -12.97
CA ASP A 32 26.59 -2.93 -12.88
C ASP A 32 25.20 -3.56 -12.75
N ILE A 33 24.32 -2.95 -11.95
CA ILE A 33 23.02 -3.53 -11.59
C ILE A 33 21.94 -2.46 -11.55
N ILE A 34 20.80 -2.75 -12.17
CA ILE A 34 19.57 -1.99 -11.99
C ILE A 34 18.56 -2.87 -11.26
N VAL A 35 18.02 -2.40 -10.14
CA VAL A 35 17.02 -3.13 -9.35
C VAL A 35 15.66 -2.46 -9.53
N PHE A 36 14.69 -3.21 -10.06
CA PHE A 36 13.31 -2.77 -10.10
C PHE A 36 12.58 -3.16 -8.80
N HIS A 37 11.74 -2.27 -8.31
CA HIS A 37 11.17 -2.33 -6.95
C HIS A 37 10.05 -3.35 -6.75
N GLU A 38 9.62 -4.07 -7.78
CA GLU A 38 8.59 -5.12 -7.70
C GLU A 38 8.83 -6.22 -8.74
N LYS A 39 8.10 -7.33 -8.63
CA LYS A 39 8.12 -8.46 -9.58
C LYS A 39 6.89 -8.40 -10.50
N PRO A 40 6.94 -7.77 -11.68
CA PRO A 40 5.78 -7.51 -12.53
C PRO A 40 5.02 -8.77 -12.93
N ALA A 41 5.71 -9.88 -13.20
CA ALA A 41 5.08 -11.15 -13.55
C ALA A 41 4.18 -11.70 -12.42
N MET A 42 4.61 -11.56 -11.16
CA MET A 42 3.81 -12.01 -10.01
C MET A 42 2.61 -11.09 -9.77
N VAL A 43 2.77 -9.78 -9.99
CA VAL A 43 1.65 -8.84 -9.93
C VAL A 43 0.60 -9.18 -10.99
N PHE A 44 1.05 -9.49 -12.21
CA PHE A 44 0.16 -9.92 -13.30
C PHE A 44 -0.57 -11.21 -12.94
N ASP A 45 0.13 -12.22 -12.43
CA ASP A 45 -0.46 -13.48 -11.98
C ASP A 45 -1.56 -13.26 -10.93
N ARG A 46 -1.31 -12.44 -9.90
CA ARG A 46 -2.32 -12.08 -8.90
C ARG A 46 -3.56 -11.45 -9.53
N ILE A 47 -3.37 -10.53 -10.48
CA ILE A 47 -4.48 -9.86 -11.15
C ILE A 47 -5.30 -10.87 -11.94
N VAL A 48 -4.65 -11.74 -12.71
CA VAL A 48 -5.32 -12.81 -13.48
C VAL A 48 -6.09 -13.72 -12.54
N GLN A 49 -5.48 -14.19 -11.45
CA GLN A 49 -6.14 -15.06 -10.49
C GLN A 49 -7.33 -14.37 -9.82
N SER A 50 -7.20 -13.12 -9.39
CA SER A 50 -8.30 -12.37 -8.76
C SER A 50 -9.48 -12.12 -9.71
N VAL A 51 -9.22 -12.03 -11.00
CA VAL A 51 -10.26 -11.85 -12.03
C VAL A 51 -10.94 -13.18 -12.39
N THR A 52 -10.18 -14.27 -12.39
CA THR A 52 -10.67 -15.61 -12.77
C THR A 52 -11.39 -16.32 -11.62
N GLN A 53 -11.18 -15.91 -10.37
CA GLN A 53 -11.97 -16.37 -9.23
C GLN A 53 -13.42 -15.86 -9.36
N GLY A 54 -14.25 -16.62 -10.10
CA GLY A 54 -15.65 -16.31 -10.36
C GLY A 54 -16.12 -16.81 -11.71
N SER A 55 -17.29 -16.34 -12.18
CA SER A 55 -17.84 -16.77 -13.48
C SER A 55 -16.96 -16.31 -14.63
N LEU A 56 -16.56 -17.25 -15.50
CA LEU A 56 -15.76 -17.00 -16.73
C LEU A 56 -16.35 -15.88 -17.63
N LEU A 57 -17.67 -15.77 -17.68
CA LEU A 57 -18.36 -14.72 -18.45
C LEU A 57 -18.12 -13.30 -17.91
N LYS A 58 -17.83 -13.16 -16.62
CA LYS A 58 -17.46 -11.87 -16.00
C LYS A 58 -15.96 -11.58 -16.10
N ALA A 59 -15.14 -12.61 -16.27
CA ALA A 59 -13.69 -12.51 -16.37
C ALA A 59 -13.23 -11.71 -17.60
N THR A 60 -13.87 -11.93 -18.77
CA THR A 60 -13.51 -11.24 -20.02
C THR A 60 -13.76 -9.74 -19.96
N GLY A 61 -14.86 -9.30 -19.31
CA GLY A 61 -15.13 -7.87 -19.09
C GLY A 61 -14.16 -7.22 -18.12
N ARG A 62 -13.76 -7.95 -17.06
CA ARG A 62 -12.79 -7.49 -16.07
C ARG A 62 -11.38 -7.40 -16.64
N LEU A 63 -10.94 -8.40 -17.42
CA LEU A 63 -9.65 -8.36 -18.12
C LEU A 63 -9.58 -7.19 -19.11
N LYS A 64 -10.66 -6.88 -19.84
CA LYS A 64 -10.72 -5.70 -20.71
C LYS A 64 -10.63 -4.39 -19.93
N ALA A 65 -11.20 -4.31 -18.73
CA ALA A 65 -11.10 -3.12 -17.88
C ALA A 65 -9.70 -2.90 -17.31
N LEU A 66 -8.92 -3.98 -17.12
CA LEU A 66 -7.54 -3.95 -16.63
C LEU A 66 -6.51 -3.74 -17.76
N ALA A 67 -6.87 -4.04 -19.01
CA ALA A 67 -5.99 -3.90 -20.17
C ALA A 67 -5.36 -2.50 -20.32
N PRO A 68 -6.03 -1.37 -20.01
CA PRO A 68 -5.39 -0.05 -20.04
C PRO A 68 -4.33 0.17 -18.95
N GLU A 69 -4.46 -0.48 -17.80
CA GLU A 69 -3.47 -0.38 -16.71
C GLU A 69 -2.22 -1.23 -16.99
N TRP A 70 -2.38 -2.32 -17.73
CA TRP A 70 -1.33 -3.26 -18.12
C TRP A 70 -0.94 -3.09 -19.59
N GLY A 71 -1.44 -2.05 -20.20
CA GLY A 71 -1.47 -1.68 -21.59
C GLY A 71 -0.43 -2.28 -22.50
N LEU A 72 -0.94 -3.11 -23.38
CA LEU A 72 -0.31 -3.45 -24.66
C LEU A 72 0.01 -2.21 -25.52
N ASN A 73 -0.38 -0.99 -25.08
CA ASN A 73 -0.31 0.25 -25.85
C ASN A 73 0.44 1.42 -25.15
N ARG A 74 1.16 1.19 -24.05
CA ARG A 74 1.94 2.28 -23.42
C ARG A 74 3.38 1.85 -23.17
N SER A 75 4.31 2.62 -23.75
CA SER A 75 5.72 2.67 -23.34
C SER A 75 5.76 2.85 -21.81
N GLY A 76 6.11 1.81 -21.07
CA GLY A 76 6.09 1.83 -19.60
C GLY A 76 5.13 0.81 -18.97
N SER A 77 4.62 -0.16 -19.72
CA SER A 77 3.96 -1.32 -19.13
C SER A 77 4.95 -2.00 -18.18
N ARG A 78 4.49 -2.30 -16.97
CA ARG A 78 5.32 -2.99 -15.95
C ARG A 78 5.95 -4.30 -16.45
N LEU A 79 5.32 -4.96 -17.44
CA LEU A 79 5.86 -6.15 -18.11
C LEU A 79 7.02 -5.83 -19.07
N MET A 80 7.20 -4.56 -19.45
CA MET A 80 8.23 -4.12 -20.41
C MET A 80 9.30 -3.24 -19.75
N VAL A 81 9.47 -3.35 -18.43
CA VAL A 81 10.43 -2.53 -17.67
C VAL A 81 11.83 -2.65 -18.25
N GLU A 82 12.29 -3.88 -18.49
CA GLU A 82 13.62 -4.12 -19.04
C GLU A 82 13.79 -3.50 -20.42
N GLU A 83 12.82 -3.65 -21.30
CA GLU A 83 12.82 -3.03 -22.63
C GLU A 83 12.86 -1.49 -22.52
N THR A 84 12.08 -0.93 -21.59
CA THR A 84 12.07 0.52 -21.36
C THR A 84 13.43 1.01 -20.84
N VAL A 85 14.05 0.28 -19.93
CA VAL A 85 15.39 0.58 -19.41
C VAL A 85 16.41 0.55 -20.52
N ARG A 86 16.44 -0.49 -21.36
CA ARG A 86 17.37 -0.65 -22.48
C ARG A 86 17.17 0.44 -23.56
N GLN A 87 15.94 0.92 -23.75
CA GLN A 87 15.70 2.05 -24.66
C GLN A 87 16.20 3.38 -24.11
N LEU A 88 16.12 3.58 -22.79
CA LEU A 88 16.56 4.82 -22.13
C LEU A 88 18.06 4.85 -21.86
N LEU A 89 18.65 3.69 -21.63
CA LEU A 89 20.06 3.50 -21.31
C LEU A 89 20.64 2.45 -22.28
N PRO A 90 20.81 2.77 -23.57
CA PRO A 90 21.23 1.80 -24.58
C PRO A 90 22.62 1.21 -24.34
N GLU A 91 23.48 1.93 -23.62
CA GLU A 91 24.84 1.49 -23.26
C GLU A 91 24.86 0.60 -22.00
N PHE A 92 23.70 0.41 -21.31
CA PHE A 92 23.61 -0.44 -20.15
C PHE A 92 23.77 -1.91 -20.52
N ASN A 93 24.85 -2.53 -20.04
CA ASN A 93 25.18 -3.94 -20.23
C ASN A 93 25.12 -4.77 -18.93
N GLY A 94 24.74 -4.13 -17.81
CA GLY A 94 24.64 -4.75 -16.51
C GLY A 94 23.44 -5.67 -16.33
N GLU A 95 23.23 -6.13 -15.12
CA GLU A 95 22.17 -7.05 -14.74
C GLU A 95 20.89 -6.32 -14.31
N MET A 96 19.71 -6.82 -14.75
CA MET A 96 18.40 -6.38 -14.24
C MET A 96 17.91 -7.33 -13.15
N LEU A 97 17.71 -6.80 -11.95
CA LEU A 97 17.15 -7.53 -10.82
C LEU A 97 15.75 -7.01 -10.45
N TYR A 98 14.95 -7.87 -9.83
CA TYR A 98 13.59 -7.56 -9.40
C TYR A 98 13.43 -7.87 -7.92
N SER A 99 13.33 -6.84 -7.10
CA SER A 99 13.10 -6.99 -5.66
C SER A 99 11.62 -7.24 -5.38
N PRO A 100 11.24 -8.06 -4.39
CA PRO A 100 9.86 -8.10 -3.91
C PRO A 100 9.42 -6.71 -3.41
N HIS A 101 8.18 -6.31 -3.73
CA HIS A 101 7.64 -4.98 -3.44
C HIS A 101 7.81 -4.58 -1.95
N HIS A 102 7.41 -5.44 -1.03
CA HIS A 102 7.54 -5.14 0.41
C HIS A 102 8.99 -5.18 0.94
N VAL A 103 9.90 -5.89 0.27
CA VAL A 103 11.34 -5.81 0.56
C VAL A 103 11.87 -4.44 0.13
N SER A 104 11.43 -3.93 -1.03
CA SER A 104 11.78 -2.58 -1.48
C SER A 104 11.27 -1.50 -0.52
N HIS A 105 10.03 -1.62 -0.04
CA HIS A 105 9.50 -0.75 1.01
C HIS A 105 10.35 -0.81 2.29
N ALA A 106 10.67 -2.00 2.77
CA ALA A 106 11.46 -2.19 3.98
C ALA A 106 12.86 -1.58 3.85
N ALA A 107 13.52 -1.83 2.72
CA ALA A 107 14.83 -1.26 2.40
C ALA A 107 14.79 0.27 2.33
N SER A 108 13.77 0.82 1.66
CA SER A 108 13.60 2.28 1.51
C SER A 108 13.37 3.00 2.84
N ALA A 109 12.85 2.31 3.86
CA ALA A 109 12.68 2.88 5.19
C ALA A 109 13.91 2.65 6.07
N PHE A 110 14.45 1.44 6.10
CA PHE A 110 15.51 1.07 7.04
C PHE A 110 16.86 1.70 6.69
N PHE A 111 17.35 1.53 5.47
CA PHE A 111 18.71 1.95 5.10
C PHE A 111 18.96 3.46 5.18
N PRO A 112 18.02 4.36 4.84
CA PRO A 112 18.22 5.80 5.05
C PRO A 112 17.86 6.26 6.47
N SER A 113 17.36 5.37 7.34
CA SER A 113 17.06 5.72 8.72
C SER A 113 18.34 5.93 9.54
N PRO A 114 18.28 6.63 10.68
CA PRO A 114 19.44 6.77 11.57
C PRO A 114 19.71 5.51 12.41
N PHE A 115 19.03 4.39 12.15
CA PHE A 115 19.06 3.21 13.01
C PHE A 115 19.97 2.11 12.44
N CYS A 116 20.83 1.55 13.31
CA CYS A 116 21.57 0.33 13.00
C CYS A 116 20.80 -0.95 13.34
N ASP A 117 19.72 -0.84 14.13
CA ASP A 117 18.81 -1.92 14.52
C ASP A 117 17.40 -1.35 14.62
N ALA A 118 16.46 -1.93 13.86
CA ALA A 118 15.06 -1.51 13.88
C ALA A 118 14.12 -2.66 13.50
N ALA A 119 12.97 -2.74 14.16
CA ALA A 119 11.81 -3.41 13.58
C ALA A 119 11.35 -2.63 12.34
N ILE A 120 10.83 -3.32 11.34
CA ILE A 120 10.35 -2.70 10.11
C ILE A 120 8.92 -3.15 9.88
N LEU A 121 8.02 -2.20 9.71
CA LEU A 121 6.63 -2.47 9.40
C LEU A 121 6.29 -1.84 8.06
N THR A 122 5.94 -2.67 7.07
CA THR A 122 5.45 -2.20 5.79
C THR A 122 3.98 -2.54 5.64
N ILE A 123 3.14 -1.54 5.39
CA ILE A 123 1.69 -1.73 5.23
C ILE A 123 1.24 -0.96 4.00
N ASP A 124 0.73 -1.69 3.00
CA ASP A 124 0.33 -1.10 1.73
C ASP A 124 -1.05 -1.62 1.28
N GLY A 125 -1.49 -1.18 0.11
CA GLY A 125 -2.66 -1.75 -0.55
C GLY A 125 -2.39 -3.20 -0.92
N VAL A 126 -1.50 -3.42 -1.85
CA VAL A 126 -1.00 -4.74 -2.22
C VAL A 126 0.23 -4.62 -3.14
N GLY A 127 1.29 -5.37 -2.84
CA GLY A 127 2.40 -5.60 -3.74
C GLY A 127 2.11 -6.73 -4.73
N GLU A 128 2.97 -7.74 -4.83
CA GLU A 128 2.66 -8.93 -5.64
C GLU A 128 1.45 -9.66 -5.07
N TRP A 129 1.60 -10.21 -3.88
CA TRP A 129 0.55 -10.88 -3.08
C TRP A 129 0.52 -10.37 -1.65
N VAL A 130 1.61 -9.81 -1.19
CA VAL A 130 1.80 -9.34 0.18
C VAL A 130 1.16 -7.97 0.33
N THR A 131 0.49 -7.75 1.46
CA THR A 131 -0.21 -6.49 1.79
C THR A 131 0.40 -5.79 2.99
N ALA A 132 1.10 -6.54 3.84
CA ALA A 132 1.89 -6.00 4.94
C ALA A 132 3.00 -6.96 5.33
N THR A 133 4.10 -6.44 5.88
CA THR A 133 5.17 -7.26 6.45
C THR A 133 5.65 -6.72 7.78
N ILE A 134 6.15 -7.64 8.62
CA ILE A 134 7.00 -7.33 9.75
C ILE A 134 8.40 -7.84 9.41
N GLY A 135 9.39 -6.96 9.47
CA GLY A 135 10.78 -7.25 9.21
C GLY A 135 11.69 -6.80 10.35
N HIS A 136 12.94 -7.16 10.25
CA HIS A 136 14.02 -6.72 11.14
C HIS A 136 15.21 -6.29 10.29
N GLY A 137 15.70 -5.10 10.53
CA GLY A 137 16.93 -4.56 9.95
C GLY A 137 18.03 -4.49 10.99
N LYS A 138 19.22 -5.00 10.67
CA LYS A 138 20.38 -4.93 11.55
C LYS A 138 21.67 -4.76 10.76
N GLY A 139 22.32 -3.61 10.88
CA GLY A 139 23.47 -3.26 10.05
C GLY A 139 23.11 -3.22 8.56
N SER A 140 23.70 -4.09 7.75
CA SER A 140 23.38 -4.27 6.33
C SER A 140 22.35 -5.36 6.06
N ASP A 141 21.92 -6.10 7.08
CA ASP A 141 20.99 -7.22 6.92
C ASP A 141 19.54 -6.74 7.07
N LEU A 142 18.68 -7.27 6.23
CA LEU A 142 17.24 -7.06 6.26
C LEU A 142 16.51 -8.39 6.10
N SER A 143 15.66 -8.73 7.06
CA SER A 143 14.89 -9.97 7.06
C SER A 143 13.41 -9.71 7.20
N ILE A 144 12.59 -10.38 6.38
CA ILE A 144 11.13 -10.39 6.54
C ILE A 144 10.77 -11.57 7.45
N LEU A 145 10.09 -11.26 8.54
CA LEU A 145 9.75 -12.24 9.60
C LEU A 145 8.30 -12.74 9.47
N ARG A 146 7.39 -11.88 9.02
CA ARG A 146 5.96 -12.19 8.83
C ARG A 146 5.41 -11.46 7.63
N GLU A 147 4.38 -12.06 7.01
CA GLU A 147 3.68 -11.51 5.86
C GLU A 147 2.16 -11.64 6.04
N LEU A 148 1.45 -10.57 5.76
CA LEU A 148 -0.01 -10.60 5.52
C LEU A 148 -0.23 -10.61 4.01
N LYS A 149 -1.18 -11.42 3.54
CA LYS A 149 -1.40 -11.62 2.10
C LYS A 149 -2.81 -11.24 1.68
N PHE A 150 -2.92 -10.82 0.42
CA PHE A 150 -4.19 -10.61 -0.27
C PHE A 150 -5.10 -11.86 -0.15
N PRO A 151 -6.42 -11.71 0.10
CA PRO A 151 -7.20 -10.45 0.04
C PRO A 151 -7.18 -9.61 1.32
N ASN A 152 -6.55 -10.07 2.39
CA ASN A 152 -6.49 -9.36 3.67
C ASN A 152 -5.52 -8.17 3.55
N SER A 153 -6.05 -6.96 3.59
CA SER A 153 -5.27 -5.73 3.42
C SER A 153 -5.88 -4.55 4.16
N ILE A 154 -5.10 -3.99 5.07
CA ILE A 154 -5.47 -2.76 5.80
C ILE A 154 -5.54 -1.58 4.82
N GLY A 155 -4.60 -1.48 3.87
CA GLY A 155 -4.57 -0.39 2.90
C GLY A 155 -5.77 -0.42 1.95
N LEU A 156 -6.11 -1.60 1.40
CA LEU A 156 -7.29 -1.75 0.55
C LEU A 156 -8.59 -1.55 1.33
N PHE A 157 -8.68 -2.04 2.57
CA PHE A 157 -9.81 -1.77 3.46
C PHE A 157 -10.04 -0.26 3.62
N TYR A 158 -9.00 0.49 3.92
CA TYR A 158 -9.06 1.94 4.08
C TYR A 158 -9.48 2.64 2.78
N LYS A 159 -8.89 2.25 1.66
CA LYS A 159 -9.19 2.79 0.33
C LYS A 159 -10.64 2.55 -0.07
N GLU A 160 -11.16 1.34 0.16
CA GLU A 160 -12.55 0.98 -0.17
C GLU A 160 -13.55 1.83 0.61
N PHE A 161 -13.30 2.10 1.89
CA PHE A 161 -14.15 3.01 2.67
C PHE A 161 -13.98 4.47 2.27
N ALA A 162 -12.79 4.92 1.86
CA ALA A 162 -12.62 6.25 1.27
C ALA A 162 -13.52 6.43 0.04
N GLN A 163 -13.57 5.43 -0.83
CA GLN A 163 -14.46 5.44 -2.00
C GLN A 163 -15.94 5.37 -1.59
N TYR A 164 -16.27 4.57 -0.57
CA TYR A 164 -17.64 4.46 -0.05
C TYR A 164 -18.21 5.81 0.39
N ILE A 165 -17.41 6.63 1.04
CA ILE A 165 -17.78 7.99 1.42
C ILE A 165 -17.56 9.02 0.29
N GLY A 166 -17.33 8.55 -0.97
CA GLY A 166 -17.27 9.36 -2.18
C GLY A 166 -15.93 10.10 -2.36
N PHE A 167 -14.86 9.62 -1.76
CA PHE A 167 -13.51 10.14 -1.97
C PHE A 167 -12.72 9.18 -2.85
N SER A 168 -12.76 9.40 -4.16
CA SER A 168 -11.99 8.65 -5.15
C SER A 168 -10.74 9.42 -5.60
N GLY A 169 -9.82 8.69 -6.26
CA GLY A 169 -8.56 9.23 -6.78
C GLY A 169 -7.47 9.34 -5.71
N ASN A 170 -6.33 9.85 -6.13
CA ASN A 170 -5.04 9.81 -5.44
C ASN A 170 -4.93 10.58 -4.10
N SER A 171 -6.04 11.10 -3.58
CA SER A 171 -6.08 11.76 -2.28
C SER A 171 -7.30 11.35 -1.45
N GLY A 172 -7.99 10.29 -1.88
CA GLY A 172 -9.20 9.82 -1.23
C GLY A 172 -8.95 9.45 0.22
N GLU A 173 -7.89 8.70 0.47
CA GLU A 173 -7.47 8.23 1.78
C GLU A 173 -7.10 9.40 2.70
N ASN A 174 -6.32 10.38 2.21
CA ASN A 174 -5.94 11.55 2.99
C ASN A 174 -7.17 12.43 3.34
N ARG A 175 -8.13 12.52 2.42
CA ARG A 175 -9.39 13.24 2.67
C ARG A 175 -10.24 12.52 3.72
N MET A 176 -10.28 11.19 3.68
CA MET A 176 -10.96 10.39 4.70
C MET A 176 -10.30 10.54 6.06
N MET A 177 -8.96 10.49 6.13
CA MET A 177 -8.21 10.71 7.37
C MET A 177 -8.52 12.07 7.99
N ALA A 178 -8.53 13.14 7.19
CA ALA A 178 -8.90 14.47 7.65
C ALA A 178 -10.36 14.55 8.12
N LEU A 179 -11.27 13.87 7.40
CA LEU A 179 -12.69 13.83 7.75
C LEU A 179 -12.94 13.08 9.06
N ALA A 180 -12.20 12.01 9.32
CA ALA A 180 -12.32 11.18 10.52
C ALA A 180 -12.19 11.99 11.83
N ALA A 181 -11.34 13.02 11.83
CA ALA A 181 -11.16 13.91 12.97
C ALA A 181 -12.42 14.70 13.35
N THR A 182 -13.45 14.75 12.49
CA THR A 182 -14.69 15.49 12.70
C THR A 182 -15.90 14.61 13.01
N GLY A 183 -15.71 13.30 13.09
CA GLY A 183 -16.75 12.30 13.36
C GLY A 183 -16.58 11.60 14.70
N GLN A 184 -17.53 10.73 15.02
CA GLN A 184 -17.49 9.79 16.15
C GLN A 184 -17.41 8.36 15.63
N PRO A 185 -16.69 7.43 16.27
CA PRO A 185 -16.52 6.06 15.79
C PRO A 185 -17.78 5.18 16.03
N SER A 186 -18.96 5.65 15.65
CA SER A 186 -20.26 5.05 15.93
C SER A 186 -20.48 3.71 15.20
N TYR A 187 -19.69 3.42 14.18
CA TYR A 187 -19.77 2.16 13.40
C TYR A 187 -18.64 1.19 13.74
N TYR A 188 -17.74 1.56 14.66
CA TYR A 188 -16.54 0.78 14.99
C TYR A 188 -16.87 -0.67 15.35
N ASP A 189 -17.73 -0.92 16.33
CA ASP A 189 -18.06 -2.28 16.78
C ASP A 189 -18.71 -3.12 15.68
N ARG A 190 -19.60 -2.52 14.89
CA ARG A 190 -20.24 -3.21 13.77
C ARG A 190 -19.24 -3.65 12.72
N LEU A 191 -18.32 -2.75 12.33
CA LEU A 191 -17.30 -3.04 11.35
C LEU A 191 -16.31 -4.07 11.89
N ARG A 192 -15.88 -3.96 13.16
CA ARG A 192 -14.95 -4.87 13.80
C ARG A 192 -15.48 -6.30 13.89
N ASN A 193 -16.76 -6.43 14.20
CA ASN A 193 -17.37 -7.74 14.40
C ASN A 193 -17.78 -8.44 13.10
N GLU A 194 -18.19 -7.67 12.08
CA GLU A 194 -18.80 -8.21 10.87
C GLU A 194 -17.90 -8.13 9.64
N VAL A 195 -17.09 -7.08 9.53
CA VAL A 195 -16.37 -6.75 8.28
C VAL A 195 -14.88 -7.02 8.35
N ILE A 196 -14.24 -6.70 9.48
CA ILE A 196 -12.80 -6.88 9.67
C ILE A 196 -12.51 -7.39 11.08
N ARG A 197 -11.83 -8.52 11.18
CA ARG A 197 -11.31 -9.04 12.44
C ARG A 197 -9.83 -8.70 12.56
N ILE A 198 -9.45 -8.10 13.67
CA ILE A 198 -8.05 -7.80 14.00
C ILE A 198 -7.60 -8.87 15.00
N LEU A 199 -6.53 -9.60 14.67
CA LEU A 199 -5.95 -10.64 15.49
C LEU A 199 -4.91 -10.07 16.46
N GLU A 200 -4.44 -10.87 17.41
CA GLU A 200 -3.47 -10.45 18.43
C GLU A 200 -2.12 -10.03 17.86
N ASP A 201 -1.72 -10.64 16.75
CA ASP A 201 -0.50 -10.29 16.00
C ASP A 201 -0.69 -9.08 15.06
N GLY A 202 -1.86 -8.44 15.10
CA GLY A 202 -2.23 -7.31 14.24
C GLY A 202 -2.58 -7.70 12.81
N SER A 203 -2.49 -8.97 12.43
CA SER A 203 -3.01 -9.42 11.15
C SER A 203 -4.53 -9.21 11.10
N VAL A 204 -5.05 -9.04 9.90
CA VAL A 204 -6.49 -8.79 9.70
C VAL A 204 -7.10 -9.85 8.82
N GLU A 205 -8.36 -10.17 9.09
CA GLU A 205 -9.19 -10.99 8.22
C GLU A 205 -10.38 -10.15 7.75
N ILE A 206 -10.51 -10.00 6.43
CA ILE A 206 -11.59 -9.25 5.81
C ILE A 206 -12.69 -10.22 5.39
N ASN A 207 -13.92 -9.93 5.80
CA ASN A 207 -15.08 -10.70 5.40
C ASN A 207 -15.56 -10.24 4.01
N GLU A 208 -15.24 -11.05 2.99
CA GLU A 208 -15.54 -10.75 1.57
C GLU A 208 -17.05 -10.70 1.26
N ASP A 209 -17.89 -11.22 2.13
CA ASP A 209 -19.35 -11.08 2.02
C ASP A 209 -19.81 -9.61 2.15
N TYR A 210 -19.06 -8.83 2.93
CA TYR A 210 -19.34 -7.40 3.16
C TYR A 210 -18.49 -6.49 2.28
N LEU A 211 -17.21 -6.80 2.14
CA LEU A 211 -16.25 -5.97 1.43
C LEU A 211 -15.46 -6.82 0.42
N ARG A 212 -15.74 -6.66 -0.85
CA ARG A 212 -15.00 -7.33 -1.91
C ARG A 212 -13.78 -6.51 -2.30
N VAL A 213 -12.65 -6.91 -1.79
CA VAL A 213 -11.34 -6.30 -2.08
C VAL A 213 -10.81 -6.71 -3.47
N THR A 214 -11.66 -7.24 -4.34
CA THR A 214 -11.27 -7.63 -5.69
C THR A 214 -11.46 -6.47 -6.66
N SER A 215 -10.71 -6.47 -7.74
CA SER A 215 -10.60 -5.48 -8.84
C SER A 215 -11.91 -5.08 -9.54
N SER A 216 -13.07 -5.19 -8.92
CA SER A 216 -14.35 -4.79 -9.53
C SER A 216 -14.78 -3.41 -9.06
N SER A 217 -15.38 -2.65 -9.95
CA SER A 217 -15.94 -1.32 -9.70
C SER A 217 -17.12 -1.27 -8.72
N GLN A 218 -17.52 -2.37 -8.11
CA GLN A 218 -18.56 -2.44 -7.09
C GLN A 218 -17.95 -2.74 -5.72
N ILE A 219 -17.67 -1.69 -5.00
CA ILE A 219 -16.98 -1.65 -3.72
C ILE A 219 -17.86 -2.21 -2.59
N ALA A 220 -19.14 -1.86 -2.57
CA ALA A 220 -20.05 -2.21 -1.50
C ALA A 220 -20.96 -3.36 -1.89
N THR A 221 -20.95 -4.41 -1.08
CA THR A 221 -21.96 -5.46 -1.19
C THR A 221 -23.30 -4.99 -0.61
N ARG A 222 -24.40 -5.67 -0.99
CA ARG A 222 -25.71 -5.41 -0.37
C ARG A 222 -25.68 -5.65 1.16
N LYS A 223 -24.87 -6.62 1.63
CA LYS A 223 -24.71 -6.87 3.08
C LYS A 223 -24.09 -5.66 3.78
N LEU A 224 -23.06 -5.05 3.21
CA LEU A 224 -22.44 -3.85 3.80
C LEU A 224 -23.42 -2.67 3.82
N VAL A 225 -24.18 -2.46 2.74
CA VAL A 225 -25.21 -1.41 2.68
C VAL A 225 -26.26 -1.62 3.76
N ASN A 226 -26.74 -2.86 3.95
CA ASN A 226 -27.71 -3.18 4.99
C ASN A 226 -27.12 -3.01 6.40
N LEU A 227 -25.87 -3.42 6.62
CA LEU A 227 -25.18 -3.25 7.90
C LEU A 227 -25.06 -1.79 8.31
N LEU A 228 -24.71 -0.92 7.34
CA LEU A 228 -24.50 0.52 7.56
C LEU A 228 -25.79 1.32 7.48
N GLY A 229 -26.88 0.76 6.92
CA GLY A 229 -28.17 1.41 6.73
C GLY A 229 -28.20 2.46 5.63
N ARG A 230 -27.11 2.59 4.85
CA ARG A 230 -26.99 3.55 3.75
C ARG A 230 -25.96 3.07 2.73
N GLY A 231 -26.22 3.33 1.45
CA GLY A 231 -25.29 3.04 0.35
C GLY A 231 -24.16 4.09 0.22
N PRO A 232 -23.22 3.84 -0.70
CA PRO A 232 -22.12 4.76 -0.98
C PRO A 232 -22.61 6.17 -1.31
N ARG A 233 -21.82 7.17 -0.88
CA ARG A 233 -22.10 8.57 -1.17
C ARG A 233 -21.69 8.91 -2.62
N ASP A 234 -22.59 9.58 -3.34
CA ASP A 234 -22.23 10.25 -4.59
C ASP A 234 -21.22 11.39 -4.28
N PRO A 235 -20.04 11.44 -4.96
CA PRO A 235 -19.04 12.49 -4.74
C PRO A 235 -19.58 13.92 -4.82
N ASN A 236 -20.64 14.15 -5.61
CA ASN A 236 -21.29 15.47 -5.79
C ASN A 236 -22.20 15.85 -4.63
N ASN A 237 -22.59 14.90 -3.79
CA ASN A 237 -23.42 15.18 -2.63
C ASN A 237 -22.58 15.74 -1.47
N PRO A 238 -23.17 16.60 -0.60
CA PRO A 238 -22.47 17.09 0.58
C PRO A 238 -22.15 15.97 1.56
N VAL A 239 -21.01 16.10 2.27
CA VAL A 239 -20.62 15.23 3.38
C VAL A 239 -21.60 15.41 4.54
N ARG A 240 -22.07 14.30 5.12
CA ARG A 240 -23.03 14.26 6.23
C ARG A 240 -22.37 13.66 7.48
N ASN A 241 -23.04 13.69 8.63
CA ASN A 241 -22.55 13.11 9.87
C ASN A 241 -22.26 11.61 9.72
N PHE A 242 -23.11 10.87 9.00
CA PHE A 242 -22.85 9.46 8.64
C PHE A 242 -21.45 9.27 8.04
N ASP A 243 -21.06 10.10 7.07
CA ASP A 243 -19.79 9.97 6.37
C ASP A 243 -18.60 10.28 7.30
N ARG A 244 -18.78 11.25 8.23
CA ARG A 244 -17.80 11.60 9.27
C ARG A 244 -17.61 10.47 10.27
N ASP A 245 -18.71 9.94 10.78
CA ASP A 245 -18.71 8.88 11.79
C ASP A 245 -18.20 7.56 11.21
N LEU A 246 -18.52 7.26 9.95
CA LEU A 246 -17.96 6.11 9.25
C LEU A 246 -16.45 6.27 9.05
N ALA A 247 -15.99 7.45 8.63
CA ALA A 247 -14.55 7.74 8.49
C ALA A 247 -13.82 7.61 9.83
N ALA A 248 -14.37 8.13 10.93
CA ALA A 248 -13.81 8.00 12.27
C ALA A 248 -13.73 6.53 12.73
N SER A 249 -14.76 5.73 12.41
CA SER A 249 -14.82 4.31 12.75
C SER A 249 -13.75 3.50 12.01
N VAL A 250 -13.59 3.75 10.72
CA VAL A 250 -12.57 3.09 9.88
C VAL A 250 -11.17 3.51 10.28
N GLN A 251 -10.96 4.80 10.57
CA GLN A 251 -9.68 5.32 11.06
C GLN A 251 -9.27 4.62 12.35
N ARG A 252 -10.17 4.48 13.32
CA ARG A 252 -9.90 3.80 14.58
C ARG A 252 -9.53 2.33 14.40
N LEU A 253 -10.19 1.62 13.47
CA LEU A 253 -9.84 0.22 13.15
C LEU A 253 -8.44 0.10 12.57
N VAL A 254 -8.02 1.04 11.72
CA VAL A 254 -6.66 1.06 11.16
C VAL A 254 -5.64 1.37 12.25
N GLU A 255 -5.90 2.31 13.13
CA GLU A 255 -5.05 2.61 14.29
C GLU A 255 -4.84 1.37 15.18
N ASP A 256 -5.92 0.67 15.51
CA ASP A 256 -5.85 -0.55 16.33
C ASP A 256 -5.05 -1.67 15.64
N ALA A 257 -5.25 -1.88 14.33
CA ALA A 257 -4.50 -2.88 13.58
C ALA A 257 -3.01 -2.54 13.49
N VAL A 258 -2.67 -1.30 13.17
CA VAL A 258 -1.28 -0.82 13.06
C VAL A 258 -0.57 -0.91 14.41
N LEU A 259 -1.25 -0.52 15.51
CA LEU A 259 -0.71 -0.62 16.85
C LEU A 259 -0.47 -2.08 17.28
N ALA A 260 -1.41 -2.98 16.98
CA ALA A 260 -1.26 -4.41 17.27
C ALA A 260 -0.09 -5.03 16.48
N MET A 261 0.02 -4.72 15.16
CA MET A 261 1.17 -5.16 14.35
C MET A 261 2.50 -4.64 14.88
N ALA A 262 2.53 -3.38 15.34
CA ALA A 262 3.75 -2.78 15.90
C ALA A 262 4.14 -3.46 17.22
N ARG A 263 3.20 -3.73 18.12
CA ARG A 263 3.46 -4.48 19.36
C ARG A 263 3.98 -5.89 19.08
N PHE A 264 3.40 -6.55 18.09
CA PHE A 264 3.88 -7.86 17.69
C PHE A 264 5.28 -7.79 17.05
N ALA A 265 5.56 -6.78 16.22
CA ALA A 265 6.89 -6.53 15.68
C ALA A 265 7.92 -6.30 16.79
N TRP A 266 7.57 -5.54 17.83
CA TRP A 266 8.41 -5.37 19.01
C TRP A 266 8.69 -6.70 19.72
N SER A 267 7.68 -7.53 19.92
CA SER A 267 7.84 -8.84 20.56
C SER A 267 8.73 -9.81 19.78
N LEU A 268 8.72 -9.70 18.44
CA LEU A 268 9.55 -10.55 17.57
C LEU A 268 11.00 -10.08 17.49
N THR A 269 11.25 -8.77 17.53
CA THR A 269 12.58 -8.22 17.25
C THR A 269 13.31 -7.75 18.51
N GLY A 270 12.59 -7.38 19.57
CA GLY A 270 13.15 -6.72 20.74
C GLY A 270 13.78 -5.36 20.45
N SER A 271 13.65 -4.85 19.21
CA SER A 271 14.22 -3.55 18.83
C SER A 271 13.46 -2.40 19.48
N LYS A 272 14.20 -1.34 19.83
CA LYS A 272 13.63 -0.11 20.40
C LYS A 272 13.21 0.89 19.32
N ASN A 273 13.55 0.63 18.08
CA ASN A 273 13.30 1.51 16.93
C ASN A 273 12.35 0.85 15.96
N LEU A 274 11.49 1.64 15.33
CA LEU A 274 10.56 1.19 14.30
C LEU A 274 10.71 2.04 13.04
N CYS A 275 10.91 1.36 11.90
CA CYS A 275 10.82 1.94 10.57
C CYS A 275 9.47 1.62 9.93
N LEU A 276 8.83 2.60 9.30
CA LEU A 276 7.52 2.48 8.64
C LEU A 276 7.62 2.80 7.16
N ALA A 277 7.03 1.96 6.30
CA ALA A 277 6.86 2.18 4.87
C ALA A 277 5.56 1.58 4.34
N GLY A 278 5.28 1.79 3.04
CA GLY A 278 4.00 1.46 2.41
C GLY A 278 2.98 2.59 2.54
N GLY A 279 1.92 2.55 1.73
CA GLY A 279 0.94 3.64 1.65
C GLY A 279 0.24 3.97 2.96
N VAL A 280 0.06 2.98 3.85
CA VAL A 280 -0.56 3.21 5.18
C VAL A 280 0.39 3.97 6.11
N ALA A 281 1.71 3.94 5.90
CA ALA A 281 2.66 4.76 6.67
C ALA A 281 2.49 6.28 6.44
N LEU A 282 1.72 6.69 5.43
CA LEU A 282 1.27 8.09 5.26
C LEU A 282 0.13 8.48 6.22
N ASN A 283 -0.46 7.53 6.94
CA ASN A 283 -1.48 7.82 7.93
C ASN A 283 -0.85 8.42 9.20
N CYS A 284 -0.69 9.74 9.20
CA CYS A 284 -0.04 10.46 10.30
C CYS A 284 -0.80 10.35 11.63
N VAL A 285 -2.10 10.04 11.60
CA VAL A 285 -2.91 9.83 12.82
C VAL A 285 -2.52 8.51 13.47
N ALA A 286 -2.45 7.41 12.70
CA ALA A 286 -1.97 6.12 13.18
C ALA A 286 -0.50 6.19 13.65
N ASN A 287 0.36 6.91 12.91
CA ASN A 287 1.75 7.12 13.33
C ASN A 287 1.85 7.90 14.65
N GLY A 288 0.96 8.89 14.85
CA GLY A 288 0.85 9.63 16.10
C GLY A 288 0.44 8.74 17.28
N GLU A 289 -0.47 7.78 17.04
CA GLU A 289 -0.88 6.80 18.03
C GLU A 289 0.27 5.84 18.39
N LEU A 290 0.99 5.34 17.41
CA LEU A 290 2.21 4.55 17.61
C LEU A 290 3.25 5.30 18.47
N ARG A 291 3.41 6.61 18.28
CA ARG A 291 4.34 7.42 19.06
C ARG A 291 3.90 7.58 20.51
N ARG A 292 2.60 7.65 20.78
CA ARG A 292 2.04 7.83 22.12
C ARG A 292 1.93 6.54 22.91
N GLU A 293 1.47 5.46 22.27
CA GLU A 293 1.05 4.23 22.94
C GLU A 293 1.84 2.98 22.49
N GLY A 294 2.78 3.15 21.53
CA GLY A 294 3.63 2.06 21.07
C GLY A 294 4.80 1.79 22.03
N ASP A 295 5.34 0.57 21.94
CA ASP A 295 6.47 0.10 22.74
C ASP A 295 7.83 0.60 22.23
N PHE A 296 7.84 1.29 21.08
CA PHE A 296 9.06 1.78 20.44
C PHE A 296 9.48 3.15 21.00
N ARG A 297 10.80 3.30 21.21
CA ARG A 297 11.38 4.57 21.65
C ARG A 297 11.41 5.59 20.52
N GLU A 298 11.81 5.15 19.32
CA GLU A 298 11.98 6.03 18.17
C GLU A 298 11.25 5.45 16.95
N LEU A 299 10.67 6.36 16.17
CA LEU A 299 9.98 6.05 14.91
C LEU A 299 10.66 6.76 13.74
N TRP A 300 10.83 6.06 12.65
CA TRP A 300 11.25 6.59 11.37
C TRP A 300 10.20 6.25 10.31
N VAL A 301 9.64 7.26 9.70
CA VAL A 301 8.68 7.09 8.59
C VAL A 301 9.37 7.50 7.31
N GLN A 302 9.36 6.61 6.31
CA GLN A 302 9.89 6.91 4.99
C GLN A 302 9.08 8.07 4.37
N PRO A 303 9.71 9.21 3.97
CA PRO A 303 8.98 10.41 3.54
C PRO A 303 8.13 10.22 2.28
N ALA A 304 8.52 9.30 1.39
CA ALA A 304 7.78 8.94 0.18
C ALA A 304 7.26 7.49 0.26
N SER A 305 6.65 7.12 1.38
CA SER A 305 6.33 5.75 1.74
C SER A 305 5.25 5.10 0.89
N GLY A 306 4.46 5.85 0.16
CA GLY A 306 3.34 5.35 -0.64
C GLY A 306 3.62 5.38 -2.15
N VAL A 307 4.64 4.72 -2.62
CA VAL A 307 4.98 4.65 -4.06
C VAL A 307 3.98 3.80 -4.82
#